data_882dca322b7a33d2e01431eca0b0d734
#
_entry.id   882dca322b7a33d2e01431eca0b0d734
#
_cell.length_a   1.000
_cell.length_b   1.000
_cell.length_c   1.000
_cell.angle_alpha   90.00
_cell.angle_beta   90.00
_cell.angle_gamma   90.00
#
_symmetry.space_group_name_H-M   'P 1'
#
loop_
_entity.id
_entity.type
_entity.pdbx_description
1 polymer ?
#
loop_
_entity_poly.entity_id
_entity_poly.type
_entity_poly.pdbx_seq_one_letter_code
_entity_poly.pdbx_strand_id
1 'polypeptide(L)'
;LKDNEGFFVVMHPKTGELLALVSTPSYNPNDFALGMSTEKWNSIKDDVRKPMLARYLQSYCPGSTFKPVTGAIGLTTNSLSTEDTFTYSGTSWKKDNSWGDYNITTLTPYSGAKNLRNALIHSDNIYFAQATLKIGKENFINGLKKMKFGENIEFPLTVSKSQYSNGDDIS
;
A
#
# COMPACT_ATOMS: atom_id res chain seq x y z
N LEU A 1 -12.45 1.76 -15.52
CA LEU A 1 -11.27 0.88 -15.66
C LEU A 1 -11.12 0.26 -17.06
N LYS A 2 -12.05 0.49 -17.99
CA LYS A 2 -12.19 -0.26 -19.25
C LYS A 2 -10.87 -0.43 -20.02
N ASP A 3 -10.03 0.60 -20.10
CA ASP A 3 -8.79 0.59 -20.89
C ASP A 3 -7.52 0.64 -20.03
N ASN A 4 -7.67 0.47 -18.71
CA ASN A 4 -6.57 0.52 -17.76
C ASN A 4 -6.30 -0.86 -17.15
N GLU A 5 -5.04 -1.09 -16.78
CA GLU A 5 -4.67 -2.22 -15.94
C GLU A 5 -4.91 -1.86 -14.47
N GLY A 6 -5.65 -2.72 -13.78
CA GLY A 6 -5.96 -2.46 -12.38
C GLY A 6 -6.86 -3.52 -11.75
N PHE A 7 -7.22 -3.28 -10.51
CA PHE A 7 -8.19 -4.12 -9.80
C PHE A 7 -9.07 -3.27 -8.89
N PHE A 8 -10.19 -3.84 -8.53
CA PHE A 8 -11.17 -3.22 -7.65
C PHE A 8 -11.69 -4.27 -6.67
N VAL A 9 -11.66 -3.93 -5.38
CA VAL A 9 -12.18 -4.77 -4.30
C VAL A 9 -13.17 -3.94 -3.51
N VAL A 10 -14.39 -4.46 -3.33
CA VAL A 10 -15.39 -3.87 -2.45
C VAL A 10 -15.70 -4.86 -1.35
N MET A 11 -15.58 -4.41 -0.13
CA MET A 11 -15.81 -5.23 1.05
C MET A 11 -16.77 -4.52 2.01
N HIS A 12 -17.68 -5.28 2.60
CA HIS A 12 -18.55 -4.77 3.65
C HIS A 12 -17.73 -4.56 4.94
N PRO A 13 -17.67 -3.32 5.49
CA PRO A 13 -16.69 -3.00 6.54
C PRO A 13 -16.97 -3.65 7.90
N LYS A 14 -18.20 -4.10 8.14
CA LYS A 14 -18.59 -4.76 9.41
C LYS A 14 -18.48 -6.28 9.35
N THR A 15 -18.77 -6.88 8.21
CA THR A 15 -18.84 -8.35 8.08
C THR A 15 -17.62 -8.94 7.40
N GLY A 16 -16.84 -8.13 6.66
CA GLY A 16 -15.74 -8.61 5.82
C GLY A 16 -16.19 -9.26 4.51
N GLU A 17 -17.50 -9.29 4.23
CA GLU A 17 -18.05 -9.88 3.04
C GLU A 17 -17.57 -9.14 1.78
N LEU A 18 -17.07 -9.88 0.79
CA LEU A 18 -16.66 -9.33 -0.49
C LEU A 18 -17.87 -9.11 -1.40
N LEU A 19 -18.16 -7.86 -1.72
CA LEU A 19 -19.25 -7.45 -2.58
C LEU A 19 -18.84 -7.37 -4.06
N ALA A 20 -17.56 -7.09 -4.32
CA ALA A 20 -17.00 -7.10 -5.67
C ALA A 20 -15.50 -7.41 -5.63
N LEU A 21 -15.05 -8.16 -6.63
CA LEU A 21 -13.65 -8.52 -6.83
C LEU A 21 -13.36 -8.53 -8.34
N VAL A 22 -12.75 -7.48 -8.85
CA VAL A 22 -12.60 -7.24 -10.29
C VAL A 22 -11.15 -7.03 -10.64
N SER A 23 -10.69 -7.65 -11.72
CA SER A 23 -9.39 -7.39 -12.37
C SER A 23 -9.63 -6.92 -13.81
N THR A 24 -8.80 -5.99 -14.30
CA THR A 24 -8.91 -5.45 -15.65
C THR A 24 -7.51 -5.30 -16.29
N PRO A 25 -7.34 -5.56 -17.61
CA PRO A 25 -8.33 -6.17 -18.47
C PRO A 25 -8.72 -7.57 -18.01
N SER A 26 -9.85 -8.08 -18.50
CA SER A 26 -10.36 -9.41 -18.18
C SER A 26 -10.70 -10.14 -19.49
N TYR A 27 -11.11 -11.37 -19.37
CA TYR A 27 -11.58 -12.20 -20.46
C TYR A 27 -13.00 -12.72 -20.17
N ASN A 28 -13.69 -13.16 -21.19
CA ASN A 28 -14.98 -13.80 -21.00
C ASN A 28 -14.78 -15.29 -20.65
N PRO A 29 -15.15 -15.76 -19.44
CA PRO A 29 -14.97 -17.15 -19.04
C PRO A 29 -15.78 -18.14 -19.91
N ASN A 30 -16.85 -17.71 -20.55
CA ASN A 30 -17.62 -18.54 -21.44
C ASN A 30 -16.84 -18.96 -22.71
N ASP A 31 -15.86 -18.15 -23.14
CA ASP A 31 -14.99 -18.52 -24.25
C ASP A 31 -14.19 -19.81 -23.93
N PHE A 32 -13.86 -20.04 -22.66
CA PHE A 32 -13.20 -21.28 -22.22
C PHE A 32 -14.18 -22.45 -22.09
N ALA A 33 -15.36 -22.21 -21.56
CA ALA A 33 -16.36 -23.25 -21.33
C ALA A 33 -16.95 -23.81 -22.64
N LEU A 34 -17.15 -22.95 -23.62
CA LEU A 34 -17.76 -23.30 -24.94
C LEU A 34 -16.71 -23.69 -25.99
N GLY A 35 -15.42 -23.59 -25.66
CA GLY A 35 -14.33 -23.73 -26.61
C GLY A 35 -14.04 -22.43 -27.35
N MET A 36 -12.77 -22.20 -27.67
CA MET A 36 -12.34 -21.01 -28.41
C MET A 36 -11.40 -21.37 -29.55
N SER A 37 -11.35 -20.51 -30.58
CA SER A 37 -10.37 -20.67 -31.65
C SER A 37 -8.97 -20.38 -31.20
N THR A 38 -7.97 -20.88 -31.93
CA THR A 38 -6.55 -20.62 -31.68
C THR A 38 -6.23 -19.12 -31.70
N GLU A 39 -6.86 -18.37 -32.63
CA GLU A 39 -6.70 -16.93 -32.76
C GLU A 39 -7.19 -16.21 -31.50
N LYS A 40 -8.36 -16.60 -30.98
CA LYS A 40 -8.94 -16.04 -29.75
C LYS A 40 -8.06 -16.34 -28.55
N TRP A 41 -7.58 -17.58 -28.40
CA TRP A 41 -6.64 -17.97 -27.37
C TRP A 41 -5.37 -17.13 -27.42
N ASN A 42 -4.76 -17.01 -28.59
CA ASN A 42 -3.54 -16.21 -28.76
C ASN A 42 -3.80 -14.73 -28.43
N SER A 43 -4.93 -14.17 -28.79
CA SER A 43 -5.28 -12.78 -28.45
C SER A 43 -5.37 -12.53 -26.95
N ILE A 44 -5.72 -13.53 -26.14
CA ILE A 44 -5.77 -13.44 -24.68
C ILE A 44 -4.39 -13.72 -24.08
N LYS A 45 -3.73 -14.77 -24.54
CA LYS A 45 -2.45 -15.25 -24.01
C LYS A 45 -1.31 -14.24 -24.25
N ASP A 46 -1.27 -13.67 -25.45
CA ASP A 46 -0.20 -12.80 -25.92
C ASP A 46 -0.50 -11.30 -25.66
N ASP A 47 -1.64 -10.96 -25.07
CA ASP A 47 -1.96 -9.59 -24.66
C ASP A 47 -0.99 -9.14 -23.56
N VAL A 48 -0.18 -8.13 -23.87
CA VAL A 48 0.83 -7.55 -22.94
C VAL A 48 0.23 -7.08 -21.62
N ARG A 49 -1.06 -6.75 -21.61
CA ARG A 49 -1.80 -6.34 -20.41
C ARG A 49 -2.25 -7.50 -19.53
N LYS A 50 -1.93 -8.76 -19.92
CA LYS A 50 -2.14 -9.97 -19.10
C LYS A 50 -3.58 -10.10 -18.57
N PRO A 51 -4.61 -10.24 -19.41
CA PRO A 51 -6.01 -10.30 -18.97
C PRO A 51 -6.32 -11.50 -18.06
N MET A 52 -5.51 -12.57 -18.12
CA MET A 52 -5.65 -13.74 -17.23
C MET A 52 -5.05 -13.52 -15.83
N LEU A 53 -4.34 -12.41 -15.59
CA LEU A 53 -3.77 -12.12 -14.28
C LEU A 53 -4.84 -11.60 -13.32
N ALA A 54 -5.12 -12.36 -12.26
CA ALA A 54 -5.96 -11.91 -11.16
C ALA A 54 -5.17 -10.91 -10.30
N ARG A 55 -5.22 -9.63 -10.66
CA ARG A 55 -4.40 -8.57 -10.03
C ARG A 55 -4.69 -8.40 -8.55
N TYR A 56 -5.92 -8.61 -8.12
CA TYR A 56 -6.30 -8.53 -6.70
C TYR A 56 -5.67 -9.62 -5.80
N LEU A 57 -5.05 -10.64 -6.39
CA LEU A 57 -4.30 -11.68 -5.64
C LEU A 57 -2.82 -11.32 -5.47
N GLN A 58 -2.35 -10.26 -6.10
CA GLN A 58 -0.95 -9.85 -6.10
C GLN A 58 -0.65 -8.86 -4.96
N SER A 59 0.63 -8.75 -4.60
CA SER A 59 1.11 -7.72 -3.67
C SER A 59 1.50 -6.45 -4.41
N TYR A 60 1.10 -5.31 -3.87
CA TYR A 60 1.41 -3.98 -4.40
C TYR A 60 1.96 -3.08 -3.32
N CYS A 61 2.84 -2.15 -3.71
CA CYS A 61 3.26 -1.08 -2.83
C CYS A 61 2.09 -0.10 -2.61
N PRO A 62 1.62 0.10 -1.36
CA PRO A 62 0.46 0.93 -1.09
C PRO A 62 0.72 2.43 -1.28
N GLY A 63 1.98 2.86 -1.29
CA GLY A 63 2.36 4.27 -1.36
C GLY A 63 1.72 5.08 -0.23
N SER A 64 1.28 6.30 -0.56
CA SER A 64 0.72 7.24 0.41
C SER A 64 -0.60 6.80 1.06
N THR A 65 -1.30 5.81 0.51
CA THR A 65 -2.50 5.25 1.15
C THR A 65 -2.18 4.53 2.46
N PHE A 66 -0.90 4.24 2.73
CA PHE A 66 -0.44 3.64 3.97
C PHE A 66 -0.21 4.64 5.11
N LYS A 67 -0.15 5.93 4.83
CA LYS A 67 0.11 6.98 5.84
C LYS A 67 -0.91 7.00 6.98
N PRO A 68 -2.22 6.84 6.75
CA PRO A 68 -3.18 6.70 7.84
C PRO A 68 -2.89 5.50 8.76
N VAL A 69 -2.41 4.38 8.20
CA VAL A 69 -2.01 3.20 8.99
C VAL A 69 -0.81 3.53 9.89
N THR A 70 0.22 4.17 9.34
CA THR A 70 1.38 4.64 10.12
C THR A 70 0.95 5.59 11.24
N GLY A 71 0.08 6.55 10.94
CA GLY A 71 -0.47 7.47 11.94
C GLY A 71 -1.24 6.73 13.05
N ALA A 72 -2.09 5.78 12.67
CA ALA A 72 -2.85 4.97 13.63
C ALA A 72 -1.95 4.13 14.55
N ILE A 73 -0.88 3.52 14.01
CA ILE A 73 0.10 2.81 14.82
C ILE A 73 0.74 3.76 15.83
N GLY A 74 1.21 4.93 15.39
CA GLY A 74 1.84 5.91 16.27
C GLY A 74 0.93 6.38 17.40
N LEU A 75 -0.33 6.66 17.10
CA LEU A 75 -1.32 7.08 18.09
C LEU A 75 -1.67 5.96 19.07
N THR A 76 -1.88 4.73 18.60
CA THR A 76 -2.26 3.59 19.45
C THR A 76 -1.13 3.08 20.34
N THR A 77 0.11 3.30 19.94
CA THR A 77 1.30 3.00 20.76
C THR A 77 1.73 4.15 21.66
N ASN A 78 1.01 5.27 21.64
CA ASN A 78 1.38 6.53 22.30
C ASN A 78 2.78 7.06 21.91
N SER A 79 3.31 6.61 20.78
CA SER A 79 4.57 7.11 20.22
C SER A 79 4.38 8.44 19.49
N LEU A 80 3.16 8.71 19.01
CA LEU A 80 2.76 9.98 18.41
C LEU A 80 1.56 10.56 19.15
N SER A 81 1.47 11.89 19.10
CA SER A 81 0.30 12.67 19.47
C SER A 81 -0.18 13.48 18.28
N THR A 82 -1.45 13.88 18.24
CA THR A 82 -1.98 14.81 17.24
C THR A 82 -1.31 16.18 17.28
N GLU A 83 -0.75 16.54 18.45
CA GLU A 83 -0.05 17.81 18.71
C GLU A 83 1.43 17.77 18.33
N ASP A 84 1.98 16.58 18.06
CA ASP A 84 3.38 16.45 17.65
C ASP A 84 3.63 17.18 16.33
N THR A 85 4.70 17.99 16.32
CA THR A 85 5.18 18.67 15.12
C THR A 85 6.63 18.29 14.85
N PHE A 86 6.97 18.17 13.57
CA PHE A 86 8.35 17.96 13.13
C PHE A 86 8.89 19.21 12.43
N THR A 87 10.19 19.44 12.55
CA THR A 87 10.84 20.60 11.93
C THR A 87 11.69 20.14 10.75
N TYR A 88 11.43 20.71 9.59
CA TYR A 88 12.26 20.60 8.40
C TYR A 88 11.98 21.80 7.48
N SER A 89 12.88 22.08 6.57
CA SER A 89 12.74 23.14 5.57
C SER A 89 12.86 22.59 4.16
N GLY A 90 12.19 23.26 3.22
CA GLY A 90 12.18 22.82 1.80
C GLY A 90 11.40 21.53 1.57
N THR A 91 11.81 20.78 0.56
CA THR A 91 11.13 19.58 0.06
C THR A 91 11.97 18.32 0.18
N SER A 92 13.12 18.39 0.85
CA SER A 92 14.06 17.29 1.03
C SER A 92 14.56 17.24 2.47
N TRP A 93 14.68 16.04 3.01
CA TRP A 93 15.15 15.79 4.36
C TRP A 93 15.87 14.45 4.44
N LYS A 94 16.90 14.38 5.29
CA LYS A 94 17.52 13.12 5.71
C LYS A 94 17.76 13.14 7.21
N LYS A 95 17.78 11.97 7.84
CA LYS A 95 18.00 11.83 9.26
C LYS A 95 19.38 12.34 9.66
N ASP A 96 20.41 11.82 9.00
CA ASP A 96 21.82 12.14 9.26
C ASP A 96 22.72 11.65 8.10
N ASN A 97 24.02 11.77 8.27
CA ASN A 97 25.00 11.38 7.25
C ASN A 97 25.10 9.86 7.01
N SER A 98 24.57 9.01 7.91
CA SER A 98 24.56 7.56 7.70
C SER A 98 23.73 7.14 6.51
N TRP A 99 22.80 7.99 6.05
CA TRP A 99 22.00 7.78 4.85
C TRP A 99 22.71 8.13 3.54
N GLY A 100 23.97 8.59 3.61
CA GLY A 100 24.72 9.00 2.41
C GLY A 100 23.98 10.05 1.60
N ASP A 101 23.77 9.80 0.32
CA ASP A 101 23.05 10.70 -0.60
C ASP A 101 21.55 10.48 -0.63
N TYR A 102 21.03 9.50 0.13
CA TYR A 102 19.60 9.22 0.19
C TYR A 102 18.85 10.30 0.99
N ASN A 103 17.78 10.81 0.39
CA ASN A 103 16.92 11.82 0.99
C ASN A 103 15.46 11.44 0.82
N ILE A 104 14.65 11.75 1.81
CA ILE A 104 13.19 11.70 1.69
C ILE A 104 12.72 13.03 1.08
N THR A 105 11.89 12.95 0.06
CA THR A 105 11.33 14.14 -0.57
C THR A 105 9.81 14.18 -0.43
N THR A 106 9.26 15.39 -0.29
CA THR A 106 7.83 15.65 -0.42
C THR A 106 7.54 16.39 -1.71
N LEU A 107 6.39 16.09 -2.34
CA LEU A 107 6.08 16.64 -3.67
C LEU A 107 5.71 18.11 -3.59
N THR A 108 4.97 18.52 -2.56
CA THR A 108 4.41 19.86 -2.45
C THR A 108 4.81 20.47 -1.13
N PRO A 109 5.55 21.58 -1.12
CA PRO A 109 5.78 22.32 0.10
C PRO A 109 4.46 22.96 0.55
N TYR A 110 4.28 23.03 1.85
CA TYR A 110 3.14 23.75 2.45
C TYR A 110 3.61 24.55 3.66
N SER A 111 2.85 25.60 3.99
CA SER A 111 3.06 26.44 5.16
C SER A 111 2.29 25.92 6.37
N GLY A 112 2.67 26.39 7.57
CA GLY A 112 2.03 26.01 8.83
C GLY A 112 2.65 24.81 9.51
N ALA A 113 2.00 24.36 10.59
CA ALA A 113 2.52 23.30 11.47
C ALA A 113 2.67 21.97 10.73
N LYS A 114 3.82 21.32 10.88
CA LYS A 114 4.10 19.98 10.36
C LYS A 114 3.60 18.93 11.36
N ASN A 115 2.29 18.88 11.55
CA ASN A 115 1.60 17.93 12.43
C ASN A 115 0.89 16.83 11.62
N LEU A 116 0.36 15.81 12.29
CA LEU A 116 -0.27 14.65 11.68
C LEU A 116 -1.42 15.04 10.73
N ARG A 117 -2.28 16.00 11.12
CA ARG A 117 -3.40 16.47 10.29
C ARG A 117 -2.92 17.05 8.96
N ASN A 118 -1.99 17.99 9.02
CA ASN A 118 -1.48 18.65 7.82
C ASN A 118 -0.64 17.68 6.96
N ALA A 119 0.09 16.78 7.58
CA ALA A 119 0.86 15.75 6.88
C ALA A 119 -0.05 14.79 6.09
N LEU A 120 -1.22 14.43 6.61
CA LEU A 120 -2.21 13.63 5.88
C LEU A 120 -2.83 14.44 4.72
N ILE A 121 -3.20 15.71 4.95
CA ILE A 121 -3.79 16.59 3.93
C ILE A 121 -2.83 16.77 2.74
N HIS A 122 -1.54 17.00 3.02
CA HIS A 122 -0.53 17.29 2.00
C HIS A 122 0.26 16.04 1.56
N SER A 123 -0.08 14.88 2.08
CA SER A 123 0.64 13.62 1.80
C SER A 123 2.15 13.73 2.04
N ASP A 124 2.55 14.30 3.16
CA ASP A 124 3.91 14.68 3.48
C ASP A 124 4.80 13.47 3.82
N ASN A 125 5.68 13.10 2.93
CA ASN A 125 6.61 11.99 3.12
C ASN A 125 7.63 12.26 4.24
N ILE A 126 8.08 13.52 4.38
CA ILE A 126 9.11 13.90 5.36
C ILE A 126 8.54 13.77 6.77
N TYR A 127 7.31 14.25 7.00
CA TYR A 127 6.63 14.04 8.28
C TYR A 127 6.55 12.56 8.63
N PHE A 128 6.06 11.74 7.70
CA PHE A 128 5.86 10.31 7.97
C PHE A 128 7.16 9.53 8.12
N ALA A 129 8.25 9.94 7.48
CA ALA A 129 9.57 9.38 7.75
C ALA A 129 10.02 9.65 9.20
N GLN A 130 9.92 10.90 9.66
CA GLN A 130 10.26 11.27 11.04
C GLN A 130 9.30 10.59 12.05
N ALA A 131 8.00 10.53 11.74
CA ALA A 131 7.02 9.85 12.57
C ALA A 131 7.36 8.35 12.72
N THR A 132 7.73 7.67 11.63
CA THR A 132 8.12 6.25 11.67
C THR A 132 9.37 6.04 12.53
N LEU A 133 10.37 6.92 12.42
CA LEU A 133 11.55 6.88 13.30
C LEU A 133 11.17 7.08 14.78
N LYS A 134 10.22 7.98 15.07
CA LYS A 134 9.73 8.22 16.45
C LYS A 134 8.92 7.05 16.98
N ILE A 135 8.11 6.39 16.15
CA ILE A 135 7.38 5.18 16.52
C ILE A 135 8.35 4.06 16.88
N GLY A 136 9.44 3.96 16.16
CA GLY A 136 10.45 2.93 16.33
C GLY A 136 10.06 1.58 15.74
N LYS A 137 11.08 0.80 15.42
CA LYS A 137 10.98 -0.49 14.74
C LYS A 137 10.00 -1.45 15.41
N GLU A 138 10.18 -1.65 16.72
CA GLU A 138 9.38 -2.62 17.48
C GLU A 138 7.88 -2.29 17.47
N ASN A 139 7.52 -1.05 17.81
CA ASN A 139 6.13 -0.60 17.81
C ASN A 139 5.51 -0.70 16.41
N PHE A 140 6.29 -0.33 15.39
CA PHE A 140 5.82 -0.36 14.01
C PHE A 140 5.53 -1.79 13.54
N ILE A 141 6.49 -2.73 13.75
CA ILE A 141 6.31 -4.14 13.39
C ILE A 141 5.14 -4.76 14.16
N ASN A 142 5.04 -4.51 15.48
CA ASN A 142 3.96 -5.02 16.29
C ASN A 142 2.58 -4.48 15.83
N GLY A 143 2.52 -3.21 15.43
CA GLY A 143 1.34 -2.62 14.82
C GLY A 143 0.93 -3.31 13.53
N LEU A 144 1.88 -3.58 12.65
CA LEU A 144 1.65 -4.30 11.39
C LEU A 144 1.20 -5.74 11.61
N LYS A 145 1.82 -6.46 12.55
CA LYS A 145 1.41 -7.83 12.92
C LYS A 145 -0.02 -7.88 13.42
N LYS A 146 -0.48 -6.88 14.21
CA LYS A 146 -1.89 -6.78 14.63
C LYS A 146 -2.85 -6.62 13.44
N MET A 147 -2.37 -6.10 12.31
CA MET A 147 -3.10 -5.99 11.04
C MET A 147 -2.88 -7.19 10.12
N LYS A 148 -2.32 -8.29 10.65
CA LYS A 148 -2.09 -9.55 9.93
C LYS A 148 -1.03 -9.48 8.83
N PHE A 149 -0.12 -8.51 8.86
CA PHE A 149 1.04 -8.51 7.97
C PHE A 149 1.93 -9.72 8.26
N GLY A 150 2.38 -10.40 7.20
CA GLY A 150 3.19 -11.61 7.28
C GLY A 150 2.38 -12.90 7.48
N GLU A 151 1.09 -12.81 7.77
CA GLU A 151 0.21 -13.96 7.97
C GLU A 151 -0.54 -14.36 6.68
N ASN A 152 -0.95 -15.62 6.60
CA ASN A 152 -1.89 -16.03 5.58
C ASN A 152 -3.28 -15.48 5.90
N ILE A 153 -3.95 -14.98 4.88
CA ILE A 153 -5.36 -14.59 4.99
C ILE A 153 -6.20 -15.82 4.62
N GLU A 154 -7.10 -16.23 5.52
CA GLU A 154 -8.10 -17.26 5.21
C GLU A 154 -9.08 -16.72 4.18
N PHE A 155 -8.92 -17.16 2.96
CA PHE A 155 -9.73 -16.75 1.82
C PHE A 155 -9.83 -17.90 0.83
N PRO A 156 -10.96 -18.09 0.12
CA PRO A 156 -11.14 -19.19 -0.82
C PRO A 156 -10.13 -19.25 -1.96
N LEU A 157 -9.51 -18.12 -2.29
CA LEU A 157 -8.44 -18.03 -3.27
C LEU A 157 -7.11 -17.78 -2.55
N THR A 158 -6.02 -18.33 -3.08
CA THR A 158 -4.68 -18.05 -2.55
C THR A 158 -4.29 -16.60 -2.85
N VAL A 159 -4.22 -15.76 -1.82
CA VAL A 159 -3.73 -14.38 -1.90
C VAL A 159 -2.28 -14.30 -1.41
N SER A 160 -1.51 -13.39 -1.99
CA SER A 160 -0.15 -13.11 -1.52
C SER A 160 -0.19 -12.51 -0.12
N LYS A 161 0.73 -12.93 0.76
CA LYS A 161 0.89 -12.31 2.08
C LYS A 161 1.27 -10.85 1.95
N SER A 162 0.69 -10.01 2.81
CA SER A 162 1.18 -8.64 2.97
C SER A 162 2.57 -8.67 3.60
N GLN A 163 3.51 -7.92 3.03
CA GLN A 163 4.90 -7.84 3.49
C GLN A 163 5.26 -6.41 3.85
N TYR A 164 6.10 -6.22 4.86
CA TYR A 164 6.61 -4.92 5.27
C TYR A 164 8.11 -4.77 5.02
N SER A 165 8.80 -5.85 4.64
CA SER A 165 10.19 -5.82 4.21
C SER A 165 10.48 -6.97 3.25
N ASN A 166 11.61 -6.93 2.54
CA ASN A 166 12.09 -8.02 1.68
C ASN A 166 12.81 -9.14 2.46
N GLY A 167 12.96 -9.00 3.76
CA GLY A 167 13.53 -9.96 4.69
C GLY A 167 12.70 -10.05 5.96
N ASP A 168 13.20 -10.72 6.96
CA ASP A 168 12.50 -10.92 8.23
C ASP A 168 12.52 -9.66 9.13
N ASP A 169 13.22 -8.61 8.72
CA ASP A 169 13.46 -7.43 9.52
C ASP A 169 13.37 -6.11 8.74
N ILE A 170 13.05 -5.03 9.45
CA ILE A 170 13.15 -3.64 8.97
C ILE A 170 14.48 -3.08 9.46
N SER A 171 15.33 -2.69 8.53
CA SER A 171 16.62 -2.03 8.81
C SER A 171 16.43 -0.54 9.09
#